data_1a9524380347f6d510d5fccd7f89676c
#
_entry.id   1a9524380347f6d510d5fccd7f89676c
#
_cell.length_a   1.000
_cell.length_b   1.000
_cell.length_c   1.000
_cell.angle_alpha   90.00
_cell.angle_beta   90.00
_cell.angle_gamma   90.00
#
_symmetry.space_group_name_H-M   'P 1'
#
loop_
_entity.id
_entity.type
_entity.pdbx_description
1 polymer ?
#
loop_
_entity_poly.entity_id
_entity_poly.type
_entity_poly.pdbx_seq_one_letter_code
_entity_poly.pdbx_strand_id
1 'polypeptide(L)'
;MAGAAAIAFCAAGLLGRAPSIRGEARQNEVLPLDSGASVRNLGVAGCASSACHGGPASDSLSGILDSQTWASSATHWLAVDPHTKAYAALESSLADKIMSRMHLKLKATDDARCLACHTNPALAEGEATPHEQVLRKEGVGCESCHGSASKWLHSHTTWTAESRSSGYEQSGMAKLFDLGERALTCAGCHVGAPADPARGYPVRDMNHDMIAAGHPRLNFDFADYQRRLPPHWFERDRTTGKLVGPGFEVKAWLVGRAAHAESSTLLRTNREARAKHNDPGTPWPEFADWSCVSCHHKLESSFSRKIGTPTWEATWPFEDSSKAYRSKYSALDENEARSVAAGSIKTANVNTLDHDGATQLFHGLAAWERMRMKLEGRTEPDATFALLAKNLTTRRGNLDTTVKPEARDQLKLLLGRLK
;
A
#
# COMPACT_ATOMS: atom_id res chain seq x y z
N MET A 1 2.69 59.24 -62.86
CA MET A 1 1.25 59.15 -63.13
C MET A 1 0.67 58.03 -62.24
N ALA A 2 -0.48 58.26 -61.63
CA ALA A 2 -1.27 57.48 -60.70
C ALA A 2 -0.97 57.81 -59.25
N GLY A 3 -1.80 58.29 -58.65
CA GLY A 3 -2.91 58.87 -58.02
C GLY A 3 -3.22 58.06 -56.73
N ALA A 4 -2.82 58.62 -55.56
CA ALA A 4 -3.20 58.11 -54.26
C ALA A 4 -4.52 58.76 -53.80
N ALA A 5 -5.56 57.98 -53.58
CA ALA A 5 -6.82 58.41 -52.96
C ALA A 5 -6.77 58.13 -51.48
N ALA A 6 -6.84 59.15 -50.67
CA ALA A 6 -7.02 59.08 -49.22
C ALA A 6 -8.50 59.02 -48.90
N ILE A 7 -8.90 57.93 -48.11
CA ILE A 7 -10.23 57.81 -47.54
C ILE A 7 -10.12 58.15 -46.05
N ALA A 8 -10.72 59.25 -45.65
CA ALA A 8 -10.89 59.63 -44.25
C ALA A 8 -12.10 58.91 -43.66
N PHE A 9 -11.88 58.14 -42.57
CA PHE A 9 -12.97 57.58 -41.76
C PHE A 9 -13.17 58.45 -40.51
N CYS A 10 -14.34 59.05 -40.42
CA CYS A 10 -14.82 59.63 -39.17
C CYS A 10 -15.08 58.61 -38.10
N ALA A 11 -14.38 58.75 -37.03
CA ALA A 11 -14.69 57.97 -35.79
C ALA A 11 -15.72 58.78 -35.00
N ALA A 12 -16.96 58.30 -34.99
CA ALA A 12 -17.99 58.71 -34.01
C ALA A 12 -17.83 57.86 -32.73
N GLY A 13 -17.46 58.53 -31.64
CA GLY A 13 -17.32 57.90 -30.33
C GLY A 13 -18.67 57.51 -29.72
N LEU A 14 -18.81 56.24 -29.42
CA LEU A 14 -19.78 55.70 -28.51
C LEU A 14 -19.05 55.25 -27.24
N LEU A 15 -18.99 56.11 -26.24
CA LEU A 15 -18.59 55.78 -24.87
C LEU A 15 -19.69 54.95 -24.20
N GLY A 16 -19.70 53.66 -24.44
CA GLY A 16 -20.47 52.72 -23.65
C GLY A 16 -19.84 52.56 -22.26
N ARG A 17 -20.51 52.99 -21.21
CA ARG A 17 -20.17 52.69 -19.82
C ARG A 17 -20.19 51.17 -19.65
N ALA A 18 -19.04 50.57 -19.36
CA ALA A 18 -18.96 49.19 -18.88
C ALA A 18 -19.66 49.10 -17.50
N PRO A 19 -20.51 48.10 -17.26
CA PRO A 19 -21.06 47.85 -15.94
C PRO A 19 -19.95 47.51 -14.97
N SER A 20 -19.80 48.25 -13.88
CA SER A 20 -18.93 47.93 -12.77
C SER A 20 -19.47 46.69 -12.09
N ILE A 21 -18.87 45.53 -12.36
CA ILE A 21 -19.09 44.33 -11.52
C ILE A 21 -18.38 44.61 -10.19
N ARG A 22 -19.13 45.17 -9.21
CA ARG A 22 -18.75 45.08 -7.82
C ARG A 22 -18.87 43.60 -7.44
N GLY A 23 -17.79 42.88 -7.53
CA GLY A 23 -17.63 41.59 -6.84
C GLY A 23 -17.75 41.91 -5.34
N GLU A 24 -18.87 41.62 -4.75
CA GLU A 24 -18.94 41.43 -3.32
C GLU A 24 -17.99 40.29 -3.00
N ALA A 25 -16.86 40.63 -2.39
CA ALA A 25 -16.01 39.64 -1.76
C ALA A 25 -16.88 38.90 -0.74
N ARG A 26 -17.38 37.73 -1.09
CA ARG A 26 -17.91 36.80 -0.11
C ARG A 26 -16.75 36.56 0.86
N GLN A 27 -16.91 37.16 2.06
CA GLN A 27 -16.08 36.79 3.18
C GLN A 27 -16.20 35.28 3.24
N ASN A 28 -15.08 34.58 3.04
CA ASN A 28 -15.00 33.16 3.33
C ASN A 28 -15.36 33.02 4.82
N GLU A 29 -16.59 32.70 5.07
CA GLU A 29 -17.03 32.23 6.37
C GLU A 29 -16.24 30.96 6.62
N VAL A 30 -15.17 31.08 7.38
CA VAL A 30 -14.49 29.93 7.96
C VAL A 30 -15.53 29.32 8.90
N LEU A 31 -16.22 28.30 8.41
CA LEU A 31 -17.16 27.54 9.23
C LEU A 31 -16.40 27.13 10.48
N PRO A 32 -16.89 27.45 11.69
CA PRO A 32 -16.27 27.00 12.91
C PRO A 32 -16.18 25.48 12.86
N LEU A 33 -15.00 24.95 13.16
CA LEU A 33 -14.79 23.50 13.32
C LEU A 33 -15.69 23.06 14.47
N ASP A 34 -16.85 22.52 14.11
CA ASP A 34 -17.80 21.97 15.06
C ASP A 34 -17.15 20.81 15.78
N SER A 35 -16.91 20.98 17.09
CA SER A 35 -16.26 19.96 17.94
C SER A 35 -17.05 18.67 18.07
N GLY A 36 -18.22 18.60 17.43
CA GLY A 36 -19.10 17.43 17.32
C GLY A 36 -19.26 16.88 15.91
N ALA A 37 -18.63 17.49 14.89
CA ALA A 37 -18.78 17.02 13.51
C ALA A 37 -18.15 15.64 13.31
N SER A 38 -18.89 14.74 12.68
CA SER A 38 -18.39 13.43 12.26
C SER A 38 -17.13 13.59 11.40
N VAL A 39 -16.15 12.72 11.61
CA VAL A 39 -14.93 12.68 10.78
C VAL A 39 -15.32 12.46 9.33
N ARG A 40 -14.85 13.31 8.42
CA ARG A 40 -15.20 13.26 7.00
C ARG A 40 -13.95 13.12 6.14
N ASN A 41 -14.12 12.38 5.05
CA ASN A 41 -13.12 12.28 3.98
C ASN A 41 -13.31 13.46 3.00
N LEU A 42 -12.22 14.08 2.62
CA LEU A 42 -12.18 15.25 1.75
C LEU A 42 -11.79 14.92 0.31
N GLY A 43 -11.20 13.74 0.11
CA GLY A 43 -10.67 13.30 -1.18
C GLY A 43 -9.33 13.94 -1.53
N VAL A 44 -8.76 13.48 -2.63
CA VAL A 44 -7.45 13.94 -3.11
C VAL A 44 -7.47 15.43 -3.46
N ALA A 45 -8.59 15.94 -3.95
CA ALA A 45 -8.75 17.36 -4.26
C ALA A 45 -8.50 18.27 -3.05
N GLY A 46 -8.82 17.82 -1.82
CA GLY A 46 -8.54 18.55 -0.58
C GLY A 46 -7.04 18.71 -0.31
N CYS A 47 -6.19 17.87 -0.88
CA CYS A 47 -4.74 17.88 -0.71
C CYS A 47 -4.00 18.50 -1.91
N ALA A 48 -4.60 18.47 -3.11
CA ALA A 48 -3.94 18.72 -4.39
C ALA A 48 -3.82 20.19 -4.81
N SER A 49 -4.01 21.14 -3.89
CA SER A 49 -3.68 22.54 -4.18
C SER A 49 -2.20 22.68 -4.53
N SER A 50 -1.88 23.53 -5.53
CA SER A 50 -0.50 23.82 -5.94
C SER A 50 0.35 24.44 -4.81
N ALA A 51 -0.30 25.10 -3.85
CA ALA A 51 0.37 25.63 -2.66
C ALA A 51 0.60 24.55 -1.57
N CYS A 52 0.05 23.34 -1.73
CA CYS A 52 0.15 22.25 -0.77
C CYS A 52 0.88 21.05 -1.42
N HIS A 53 0.11 20.06 -1.89
CA HIS A 53 0.66 18.80 -2.41
C HIS A 53 0.53 18.61 -3.93
N GLY A 54 -0.07 19.57 -4.62
CA GLY A 54 -0.30 19.56 -6.07
C GLY A 54 0.71 20.37 -6.89
N GLY A 55 1.90 20.61 -6.34
CA GLY A 55 2.99 21.27 -7.08
C GLY A 55 3.43 20.46 -8.31
N PRO A 56 4.23 21.07 -9.22
CA PRO A 56 4.73 20.37 -10.38
C PRO A 56 5.56 19.17 -9.96
N ALA A 57 5.47 18.09 -10.73
CA ALA A 57 6.36 16.95 -10.55
C ALA A 57 7.81 17.45 -10.68
N SER A 58 8.59 17.32 -9.62
CA SER A 58 10.01 17.62 -9.74
C SER A 58 10.63 16.53 -10.61
N ASP A 59 11.49 16.92 -11.57
CA ASP A 59 12.26 15.99 -12.40
C ASP A 59 13.24 15.13 -11.59
N SER A 60 13.19 15.24 -10.28
CA SER A 60 14.03 14.52 -9.31
C SER A 60 13.71 13.02 -9.14
N LEU A 61 13.05 12.39 -10.12
CA LEU A 61 13.27 10.95 -10.38
C LEU A 61 14.77 10.66 -10.64
N SER A 62 15.59 11.67 -10.81
CA SER A 62 17.05 11.62 -10.96
C SER A 62 17.83 11.48 -9.66
N GLY A 63 17.22 11.09 -8.56
CA GLY A 63 17.97 10.67 -7.35
C GLY A 63 18.32 11.78 -6.36
N ILE A 64 18.02 13.04 -6.61
CA ILE A 64 18.13 14.12 -5.62
C ILE A 64 16.73 14.44 -5.13
N LEU A 65 16.31 13.76 -4.09
CA LEU A 65 15.08 14.11 -3.37
C LEU A 65 15.28 15.51 -2.78
N ASP A 66 14.62 16.49 -3.38
CA ASP A 66 14.56 17.83 -2.82
C ASP A 66 13.82 17.80 -1.47
N SER A 67 14.16 18.77 -0.60
CA SER A 67 13.50 18.97 0.68
C SER A 67 11.97 19.19 0.57
N GLN A 68 11.47 19.44 -0.62
CA GLN A 68 10.07 19.72 -0.95
C GLN A 68 9.36 18.59 -1.72
N THR A 69 9.86 17.36 -1.73
CA THR A 69 9.23 16.22 -2.44
C THR A 69 7.75 16.03 -2.04
N TRP A 70 7.39 16.36 -0.82
CA TRP A 70 6.02 16.35 -0.34
C TRP A 70 5.09 17.32 -1.10
N ALA A 71 5.62 18.43 -1.65
CA ALA A 71 4.83 19.44 -2.34
C ALA A 71 4.24 18.97 -3.67
N SER A 72 4.76 17.89 -4.25
CA SER A 72 4.27 17.27 -5.48
C SER A 72 3.64 15.88 -5.27
N SER A 73 3.35 15.50 -4.02
CA SER A 73 2.88 14.15 -3.70
C SER A 73 1.57 13.77 -4.38
N ALA A 74 0.59 14.69 -4.45
CA ALA A 74 -0.67 14.45 -5.16
C ALA A 74 -0.46 14.33 -6.68
N THR A 75 0.45 15.13 -7.25
CA THR A 75 0.80 15.05 -8.67
C THR A 75 1.46 13.71 -9.01
N HIS A 76 2.39 13.24 -8.19
CA HIS A 76 3.03 11.95 -8.38
C HIS A 76 2.04 10.79 -8.18
N TRP A 77 1.18 10.86 -7.17
CA TRP A 77 0.13 9.87 -6.96
C TRP A 77 -0.75 9.74 -8.20
N LEU A 78 -1.24 10.86 -8.72
CA LEU A 78 -2.11 10.88 -9.90
C LEU A 78 -1.41 10.31 -11.14
N ALA A 79 -0.12 10.64 -11.34
CA ALA A 79 0.59 10.30 -12.56
C ALA A 79 1.04 8.84 -12.61
N VAL A 80 1.54 8.28 -11.50
CA VAL A 80 2.27 6.99 -11.53
C VAL A 80 1.90 6.01 -10.42
N ASP A 81 1.14 6.40 -9.39
CA ASP A 81 0.77 5.48 -8.32
C ASP A 81 -0.32 4.50 -8.78
N PRO A 82 -0.09 3.18 -8.72
CA PRO A 82 -1.09 2.19 -9.12
C PRO A 82 -2.37 2.23 -8.28
N HIS A 83 -2.35 2.80 -7.08
CA HIS A 83 -3.51 2.93 -6.21
C HIS A 83 -4.62 3.80 -6.82
N THR A 84 -4.30 4.74 -7.71
CA THR A 84 -5.29 5.51 -8.48
C THR A 84 -6.21 4.64 -9.34
N LYS A 85 -5.75 3.44 -9.70
CA LYS A 85 -6.47 2.50 -10.56
C LYS A 85 -7.23 1.42 -9.78
N ALA A 86 -7.17 1.49 -8.44
CA ALA A 86 -7.74 0.44 -7.60
C ALA A 86 -9.26 0.31 -7.80
N TYR A 87 -10.00 1.42 -7.82
CA TYR A 87 -11.44 1.39 -8.08
C TYR A 87 -11.77 0.92 -9.51
N ALA A 88 -11.04 1.40 -10.51
CA ALA A 88 -11.26 0.99 -11.89
C ALA A 88 -11.08 -0.53 -12.13
N ALA A 89 -10.32 -1.21 -11.28
CA ALA A 89 -10.21 -2.66 -11.32
C ALA A 89 -11.55 -3.35 -11.01
N LEU A 90 -12.43 -2.72 -10.23
CA LEU A 90 -13.78 -3.21 -9.92
C LEU A 90 -14.75 -3.11 -11.09
N GLU A 91 -14.44 -2.28 -12.08
CA GLU A 91 -15.24 -2.12 -13.31
C GLU A 91 -14.78 -3.09 -14.42
N SER A 92 -13.86 -3.99 -14.13
CA SER A 92 -13.27 -4.91 -15.09
C SER A 92 -14.13 -6.17 -15.29
N SER A 93 -14.00 -6.79 -16.45
CA SER A 93 -14.62 -8.10 -16.74
C SER A 93 -14.15 -9.22 -15.78
N LEU A 94 -12.98 -9.06 -15.15
CA LEU A 94 -12.51 -9.98 -14.12
C LEU A 94 -13.34 -9.82 -12.85
N ALA A 95 -13.63 -8.59 -12.43
CA ALA A 95 -14.48 -8.33 -11.27
C ALA A 95 -15.88 -8.93 -11.48
N ASP A 96 -16.50 -8.74 -12.66
CA ASP A 96 -17.79 -9.36 -13.00
C ASP A 96 -17.75 -10.89 -12.90
N LYS A 97 -16.67 -11.52 -13.37
CA LYS A 97 -16.48 -12.97 -13.27
C LYS A 97 -16.34 -13.43 -11.81
N ILE A 98 -15.64 -12.69 -10.98
CA ILE A 98 -15.49 -12.99 -9.56
C ILE A 98 -16.86 -12.90 -8.88
N MET A 99 -17.59 -11.80 -9.06
CA MET A 99 -18.92 -11.61 -8.48
C MET A 99 -19.88 -12.74 -8.90
N SER A 100 -19.89 -13.09 -10.18
CA SER A 100 -20.71 -14.19 -10.72
C SER A 100 -20.35 -15.54 -10.10
N ARG A 101 -19.06 -15.88 -9.98
CA ARG A 101 -18.61 -17.16 -9.42
C ARG A 101 -18.84 -17.26 -7.90
N MET A 102 -18.84 -16.14 -7.22
CA MET A 102 -19.23 -16.06 -5.82
C MET A 102 -20.77 -15.99 -5.62
N HIS A 103 -21.55 -16.06 -6.69
CA HIS A 103 -23.03 -15.95 -6.67
C HIS A 103 -23.54 -14.67 -6.00
N LEU A 104 -22.80 -13.55 -6.16
CA LEU A 104 -23.15 -12.27 -5.58
C LEU A 104 -24.02 -11.46 -6.53
N LYS A 105 -25.03 -10.78 -5.97
CA LYS A 105 -26.03 -10.00 -6.74
C LYS A 105 -25.58 -8.56 -7.02
N LEU A 106 -24.71 -8.02 -6.17
CA LEU A 106 -24.19 -6.66 -6.32
C LEU A 106 -23.08 -6.62 -7.37
N LYS A 107 -22.84 -5.44 -7.92
CA LYS A 107 -21.60 -5.19 -8.67
C LYS A 107 -20.44 -5.07 -7.70
N ALA A 108 -19.23 -5.33 -8.16
CA ALA A 108 -18.02 -5.16 -7.33
C ALA A 108 -17.84 -3.70 -6.86
N THR A 109 -18.32 -2.73 -7.63
CA THR A 109 -18.35 -1.29 -7.29
C THR A 109 -19.30 -0.91 -6.16
N ASP A 110 -20.18 -1.81 -5.76
CA ASP A 110 -21.20 -1.59 -4.73
C ASP A 110 -21.05 -2.57 -3.56
N ASP A 111 -20.10 -3.50 -3.64
CA ASP A 111 -19.86 -4.52 -2.62
C ASP A 111 -18.77 -4.05 -1.63
N ALA A 112 -19.14 -3.93 -0.37
CA ALA A 112 -18.24 -3.46 0.70
C ALA A 112 -16.95 -4.30 0.81
N ARG A 113 -16.99 -5.59 0.53
CA ARG A 113 -15.81 -6.49 0.55
C ARG A 113 -14.77 -6.09 -0.50
N CYS A 114 -15.24 -5.63 -1.67
CA CYS A 114 -14.37 -5.15 -2.74
C CYS A 114 -13.89 -3.73 -2.43
N LEU A 115 -14.82 -2.84 -2.08
CA LEU A 115 -14.55 -1.44 -1.78
C LEU A 115 -13.56 -1.26 -0.62
N ALA A 116 -13.59 -2.15 0.39
CA ALA A 116 -12.71 -2.08 1.56
C ALA A 116 -11.21 -2.04 1.23
N CYS A 117 -10.80 -2.54 0.04
CA CYS A 117 -9.42 -2.53 -0.42
C CYS A 117 -9.23 -1.71 -1.70
N HIS A 118 -10.30 -1.44 -2.46
CA HIS A 118 -10.21 -0.80 -3.77
C HIS A 118 -10.63 0.68 -3.76
N THR A 119 -10.99 1.21 -2.60
CA THR A 119 -11.18 2.65 -2.34
C THR A 119 -10.64 3.01 -0.96
N ASN A 120 -10.96 4.21 -0.46
CA ASN A 120 -10.74 4.51 0.95
C ASN A 120 -11.64 3.61 1.81
N PRO A 121 -11.09 2.77 2.70
CA PRO A 121 -11.89 1.83 3.50
C PRO A 121 -13.03 2.48 4.29
N ALA A 122 -12.87 3.74 4.73
CA ALA A 122 -13.92 4.48 5.44
C ALA A 122 -15.15 4.80 4.58
N LEU A 123 -15.07 4.59 3.27
CA LEU A 123 -16.15 4.81 2.31
C LEU A 123 -16.75 3.50 1.78
N ALA A 124 -16.31 2.35 2.30
CA ALA A 124 -16.68 1.05 1.73
C ALA A 124 -18.10 0.63 2.08
N GLU A 125 -18.59 0.97 3.27
CA GLU A 125 -19.90 0.57 3.78
C GLU A 125 -20.93 1.70 3.68
N GLY A 126 -22.20 1.32 3.75
CA GLY A 126 -23.32 2.23 3.74
C GLY A 126 -23.70 2.77 2.36
N GLU A 127 -24.82 3.46 2.34
CA GLU A 127 -25.30 4.19 1.17
C GLU A 127 -24.46 5.45 0.97
N ALA A 128 -23.72 5.50 -0.14
CA ALA A 128 -22.83 6.62 -0.42
C ALA A 128 -23.62 7.84 -0.92
N THR A 129 -23.37 9.00 -0.31
CA THR A 129 -23.79 10.28 -0.86
C THR A 129 -23.20 10.51 -2.26
N PRO A 130 -23.76 11.43 -3.08
CA PRO A 130 -23.16 11.77 -4.37
C PRO A 130 -21.69 12.19 -4.28
N HIS A 131 -21.31 12.88 -3.20
CA HIS A 131 -19.93 13.25 -2.95
C HIS A 131 -19.04 12.01 -2.68
N GLU A 132 -19.47 11.12 -1.79
CA GLU A 132 -18.73 9.91 -1.45
C GLU A 132 -18.61 8.96 -2.65
N GLN A 133 -19.60 8.93 -3.55
CA GLN A 133 -19.48 8.19 -4.82
C GLN A 133 -18.33 8.71 -5.70
N VAL A 134 -18.12 10.04 -5.72
CA VAL A 134 -16.97 10.62 -6.41
C VAL A 134 -15.67 10.21 -5.72
N LEU A 135 -15.61 10.28 -4.39
CA LEU A 135 -14.43 9.88 -3.61
C LEU A 135 -14.08 8.40 -3.77
N ARG A 136 -15.08 7.50 -3.85
CA ARG A 136 -14.85 6.06 -4.12
C ARG A 136 -14.08 5.86 -5.43
N LYS A 137 -14.39 6.64 -6.48
CA LYS A 137 -13.76 6.53 -7.81
C LYS A 137 -12.31 7.01 -7.85
N GLU A 138 -11.85 7.75 -6.86
CA GLU A 138 -10.44 8.11 -6.73
C GLU A 138 -9.53 6.90 -6.47
N GLY A 139 -10.12 5.74 -6.06
CA GLY A 139 -9.37 4.56 -5.67
C GLY A 139 -8.78 4.71 -4.26
N VAL A 140 -7.58 4.21 -4.04
CA VAL A 140 -6.89 4.31 -2.74
C VAL A 140 -6.11 5.63 -2.71
N GLY A 141 -6.79 6.67 -2.22
CA GLY A 141 -6.26 8.03 -2.17
C GLY A 141 -5.44 8.33 -0.90
N CYS A 142 -5.09 9.60 -0.71
CA CYS A 142 -4.24 10.06 0.38
C CYS A 142 -4.77 9.65 1.76
N GLU A 143 -6.07 9.84 2.00
CA GLU A 143 -6.71 9.55 3.28
C GLU A 143 -6.82 8.06 3.60
N SER A 144 -6.68 7.18 2.62
CA SER A 144 -6.63 5.72 2.85
C SER A 144 -5.42 5.31 3.68
N CYS A 145 -4.31 6.04 3.55
CA CYS A 145 -3.08 5.83 4.31
C CYS A 145 -2.97 6.81 5.48
N HIS A 146 -3.23 8.12 5.24
CA HIS A 146 -3.05 9.17 6.22
C HIS A 146 -4.19 9.33 7.21
N GLY A 147 -5.35 8.69 6.96
CA GLY A 147 -6.58 8.84 7.74
C GLY A 147 -7.38 10.06 7.29
N SER A 148 -8.67 10.10 7.68
CA SER A 148 -9.63 11.12 7.26
C SER A 148 -9.19 12.53 7.67
N ALA A 149 -9.12 13.44 6.70
CA ALA A 149 -8.39 14.70 6.83
C ALA A 149 -9.17 15.85 7.49
N SER A 150 -10.47 15.72 7.68
CA SER A 150 -11.30 16.84 8.16
C SER A 150 -10.85 17.46 9.49
N LYS A 151 -10.21 16.67 10.35
CA LYS A 151 -9.74 17.16 11.67
C LYS A 151 -8.31 17.70 11.65
N TRP A 152 -7.51 17.39 10.65
CA TRP A 152 -6.09 17.75 10.65
C TRP A 152 -5.64 18.54 9.42
N LEU A 153 -6.48 18.69 8.38
CA LEU A 153 -6.10 19.34 7.14
C LEU A 153 -5.47 20.72 7.35
N HIS A 154 -6.04 21.55 8.21
CA HIS A 154 -5.52 22.89 8.49
C HIS A 154 -4.40 22.87 9.55
N SER A 155 -4.59 22.11 10.61
CA SER A 155 -3.67 22.14 11.75
C SER A 155 -2.30 21.55 11.42
N HIS A 156 -2.22 20.53 10.55
CA HIS A 156 -0.93 19.89 10.24
C HIS A 156 0.08 20.84 9.59
N THR A 157 -0.37 21.92 8.95
CA THR A 157 0.48 22.92 8.31
C THR A 157 1.25 23.78 9.31
N THR A 158 0.78 23.82 10.57
CA THR A 158 1.37 24.65 11.65
C THR A 158 2.10 23.82 12.71
N TRP A 159 2.16 22.50 12.57
CA TRP A 159 2.85 21.66 13.56
C TRP A 159 4.36 21.88 13.53
N THR A 160 4.90 22.18 14.68
CA THR A 160 6.37 22.21 14.91
C THR A 160 6.90 20.81 15.19
N ALA A 161 8.21 20.65 15.30
CA ALA A 161 8.83 19.38 15.70
C ALA A 161 8.29 18.90 17.05
N GLU A 162 8.10 19.82 17.99
CA GLU A 162 7.63 19.55 19.36
C GLU A 162 6.14 19.20 19.41
N SER A 163 5.29 19.91 18.67
CA SER A 163 3.84 19.70 18.68
C SER A 163 3.37 18.57 17.75
N ARG A 164 4.23 18.10 16.86
CA ARG A 164 3.86 17.12 15.81
C ARG A 164 3.35 15.81 16.39
N SER A 165 4.01 15.27 17.42
CA SER A 165 3.58 13.99 18.00
C SER A 165 2.18 14.07 18.61
N SER A 166 1.90 15.11 19.38
CA SER A 166 0.55 15.35 19.94
C SER A 166 -0.47 15.67 18.86
N GLY A 167 -0.06 16.37 17.80
CA GLY A 167 -0.90 16.65 16.64
C GLY A 167 -1.43 15.38 15.97
N TYR A 168 -0.57 14.40 15.72
CA TYR A 168 -0.96 13.09 15.20
C TYR A 168 -1.95 12.37 16.11
N GLU A 169 -1.69 12.35 17.42
CA GLU A 169 -2.53 11.65 18.39
C GLU A 169 -3.93 12.26 18.54
N GLN A 170 -4.01 13.57 18.56
CA GLN A 170 -5.27 14.30 18.79
C GLN A 170 -6.15 14.36 17.54
N SER A 171 -5.54 14.37 16.36
CA SER A 171 -6.26 14.57 15.11
C SER A 171 -6.65 13.29 14.39
N GLY A 172 -6.06 12.15 14.76
CA GLY A 172 -6.27 10.88 14.09
C GLY A 172 -5.51 10.73 12.76
N MET A 173 -4.55 11.63 12.46
CA MET A 173 -3.64 11.44 11.34
C MET A 173 -2.71 10.26 11.60
N ALA A 174 -2.56 9.37 10.63
CA ALA A 174 -1.72 8.17 10.79
C ALA A 174 -0.23 8.50 10.89
N LYS A 175 0.47 7.84 11.83
CA LYS A 175 1.92 8.04 12.07
C LYS A 175 2.79 7.28 11.05
N LEU A 176 2.61 7.53 9.75
CA LEU A 176 3.30 6.80 8.67
C LEU A 176 4.81 7.04 8.62
N PHE A 177 5.33 7.98 9.37
CA PHE A 177 6.76 8.12 9.59
C PHE A 177 7.33 6.99 10.45
N ASP A 178 6.52 6.31 11.25
CA ASP A 178 6.90 5.06 11.90
C ASP A 178 6.83 3.91 10.88
N LEU A 179 7.97 3.25 10.68
CA LEU A 179 8.10 2.21 9.66
C LEU A 179 7.18 1.02 9.92
N GLY A 180 6.97 0.68 11.20
CA GLY A 180 6.08 -0.41 11.60
C GLY A 180 4.61 -0.07 11.36
N GLU A 181 4.18 1.15 11.72
CA GLU A 181 2.81 1.60 11.46
C GLU A 181 2.52 1.71 9.95
N ARG A 182 3.50 2.18 9.18
CA ARG A 182 3.40 2.21 7.71
C ARG A 182 3.25 0.81 7.13
N ALA A 183 4.10 -0.14 7.56
CA ALA A 183 4.03 -1.52 7.08
C ALA A 183 2.70 -2.19 7.43
N LEU A 184 2.17 -1.93 8.63
CA LEU A 184 0.87 -2.45 9.05
C LEU A 184 -0.29 -1.81 8.26
N THR A 185 -0.20 -0.53 7.94
CA THR A 185 -1.17 0.16 7.07
C THR A 185 -1.25 -0.51 5.69
N CYS A 186 -0.10 -0.79 5.07
CA CYS A 186 -0.04 -1.51 3.80
C CYS A 186 -0.60 -2.93 3.93
N ALA A 187 -0.19 -3.67 4.96
CA ALA A 187 -0.64 -5.04 5.23
C ALA A 187 -2.17 -5.10 5.41
N GLY A 188 -2.79 -4.05 5.93
CA GLY A 188 -4.23 -3.98 6.13
C GLY A 188 -5.07 -4.25 4.89
N CYS A 189 -4.58 -3.94 3.69
CA CYS A 189 -5.23 -4.28 2.42
C CYS A 189 -4.49 -5.40 1.68
N HIS A 190 -3.16 -5.46 1.77
CA HIS A 190 -2.34 -6.42 1.03
C HIS A 190 -2.16 -7.78 1.72
N VAL A 191 -2.63 -7.91 2.95
CA VAL A 191 -2.77 -9.17 3.71
C VAL A 191 -4.21 -9.32 4.18
N GLY A 192 -4.72 -8.27 4.83
CA GLY A 192 -6.04 -8.17 5.40
C GLY A 192 -6.01 -7.65 6.84
N ALA A 193 -7.15 -7.26 7.35
CA ALA A 193 -7.30 -6.76 8.71
C ALA A 193 -8.72 -6.94 9.24
N PRO A 194 -8.91 -7.09 10.57
CA PRO A 194 -10.23 -6.96 11.18
C PRO A 194 -10.84 -5.57 10.93
N ALA A 195 -12.11 -5.41 11.24
CA ALA A 195 -12.75 -4.10 11.25
C ALA A 195 -12.05 -3.16 12.24
N ASP A 196 -11.99 -1.88 11.89
CA ASP A 196 -11.55 -0.80 12.76
C ASP A 196 -12.69 0.24 12.86
N PRO A 197 -13.61 0.08 13.81
CA PRO A 197 -14.75 0.99 13.96
C PRO A 197 -14.34 2.42 14.27
N ALA A 198 -13.17 2.64 14.90
CA ALA A 198 -12.69 3.99 15.22
C ALA A 198 -12.37 4.80 13.96
N ARG A 199 -11.98 4.11 12.87
CA ARG A 199 -11.73 4.70 11.55
C ARG A 199 -12.89 4.51 10.57
N GLY A 200 -13.94 3.78 10.94
CA GLY A 200 -15.02 3.38 10.03
C GLY A 200 -14.55 2.36 8.97
N TYR A 201 -13.55 1.56 9.27
CA TYR A 201 -13.01 0.57 8.32
C TYR A 201 -13.68 -0.79 8.52
N PRO A 202 -14.28 -1.38 7.48
CA PRO A 202 -14.80 -2.73 7.56
C PRO A 202 -13.67 -3.76 7.62
N VAL A 203 -14.05 -5.02 7.80
CA VAL A 203 -13.13 -6.15 7.64
C VAL A 203 -12.57 -6.15 6.22
N ARG A 204 -11.26 -6.27 6.09
CA ARG A 204 -10.56 -6.43 4.83
C ARG A 204 -10.03 -7.84 4.76
N ASP A 205 -10.77 -8.66 4.02
CA ASP A 205 -10.57 -10.11 4.02
C ASP A 205 -10.68 -10.65 2.59
N MET A 206 -9.54 -10.98 2.00
CA MET A 206 -9.47 -11.70 0.73
C MET A 206 -9.32 -13.20 1.04
N ASN A 207 -10.46 -13.86 1.22
CA ASN A 207 -10.56 -15.26 1.62
C ASN A 207 -10.35 -16.24 0.47
N HIS A 208 -10.36 -17.54 0.78
CA HIS A 208 -10.19 -18.61 -0.20
C HIS A 208 -11.27 -18.59 -1.29
N ASP A 209 -12.52 -18.26 -0.96
CA ASP A 209 -13.61 -18.22 -1.93
C ASP A 209 -13.38 -17.14 -2.99
N MET A 210 -12.86 -15.97 -2.60
CA MET A 210 -12.48 -14.91 -3.54
C MET A 210 -11.31 -15.35 -4.43
N ILE A 211 -10.32 -16.06 -3.89
CA ILE A 211 -9.21 -16.62 -4.66
C ILE A 211 -9.73 -17.66 -5.65
N ALA A 212 -10.58 -18.57 -5.20
CA ALA A 212 -11.20 -19.60 -6.04
C ALA A 212 -12.09 -19.00 -7.13
N ALA A 213 -12.75 -17.87 -6.85
CA ALA A 213 -13.53 -17.12 -7.84
C ALA A 213 -12.66 -16.42 -8.89
N GLY A 214 -11.36 -16.27 -8.66
CA GLY A 214 -10.39 -15.72 -9.62
C GLY A 214 -9.69 -14.43 -9.19
N HIS A 215 -9.91 -13.96 -7.95
CA HIS A 215 -9.12 -12.86 -7.43
C HIS A 215 -7.66 -13.31 -7.29
N PRO A 216 -6.68 -12.50 -7.73
CA PRO A 216 -5.28 -12.84 -7.53
C PRO A 216 -4.97 -13.00 -6.05
N ARG A 217 -4.24 -14.06 -5.71
CA ARG A 217 -3.71 -14.19 -4.36
C ARG A 217 -2.79 -13.00 -4.03
N LEU A 218 -2.92 -12.47 -2.83
CA LEU A 218 -2.09 -11.36 -2.38
C LEU A 218 -0.74 -11.90 -1.89
N ASN A 219 0.34 -11.36 -2.46
CA ASN A 219 1.69 -11.56 -1.99
C ASN A 219 2.20 -10.22 -1.47
N PHE A 220 2.49 -10.14 -0.18
CA PHE A 220 2.93 -8.91 0.44
C PHE A 220 4.42 -8.92 0.71
N ASP A 221 5.13 -7.96 0.11
CA ASP A 221 6.48 -7.59 0.50
C ASP A 221 6.58 -6.07 0.65
N PHE A 222 6.69 -5.62 1.88
CA PHE A 222 6.67 -4.20 2.21
C PHE A 222 7.84 -3.44 1.59
N ALA A 223 9.04 -4.01 1.62
CA ALA A 223 10.23 -3.35 1.08
C ALA A 223 10.12 -3.12 -0.44
N ASP A 224 9.61 -4.12 -1.17
CA ASP A 224 9.40 -4.00 -2.61
C ASP A 224 8.24 -3.05 -2.94
N TYR A 225 7.14 -3.12 -2.19
CA TYR A 225 5.98 -2.26 -2.40
C TYR A 225 6.31 -0.80 -2.12
N GLN A 226 6.98 -0.50 -1.00
CA GLN A 226 7.40 0.86 -0.66
C GLN A 226 8.32 1.46 -1.74
N ARG A 227 9.20 0.67 -2.33
CA ARG A 227 10.08 1.10 -3.41
C ARG A 227 9.35 1.42 -4.72
N ARG A 228 8.22 0.77 -4.96
CA ARG A 228 7.38 1.00 -6.17
C ARG A 228 6.44 2.17 -6.05
N LEU A 229 6.17 2.63 -4.83
CA LEU A 229 5.39 3.85 -4.64
C LEU A 229 6.19 5.07 -5.06
N PRO A 230 5.56 6.08 -5.67
CA PRO A 230 6.23 7.33 -5.95
C PRO A 230 6.68 7.97 -4.63
N PRO A 231 7.96 8.26 -4.46
CA PRO A 231 8.46 8.82 -3.21
C PRO A 231 7.90 10.23 -3.00
N HIS A 232 7.29 10.45 -1.86
CA HIS A 232 6.82 11.75 -1.42
C HIS A 232 7.21 12.02 0.04
N TRP A 233 8.21 11.31 0.52
CA TRP A 233 8.81 11.45 1.84
C TRP A 233 10.31 11.15 1.77
N PHE A 234 11.01 11.54 2.84
CA PHE A 234 12.40 11.17 3.07
C PHE A 234 12.49 10.11 4.16
N GLU A 235 13.22 9.05 3.90
CA GLU A 235 13.58 8.12 4.95
C GLU A 235 14.75 8.71 5.76
N ARG A 236 14.45 9.07 6.99
CA ARG A 236 15.45 9.62 7.92
C ARG A 236 15.51 8.77 9.19
N ASP A 237 16.72 8.59 9.66
CA ASP A 237 16.96 8.09 11.00
C ASP A 237 16.39 9.09 12.01
N ARG A 238 15.56 8.62 12.92
CA ARG A 238 14.78 9.48 13.83
C ARG A 238 15.63 10.09 14.93
N THR A 239 16.72 9.42 15.30
CA THR A 239 17.64 9.86 16.37
C THR A 239 18.60 10.92 15.84
N THR A 240 19.15 10.68 14.66
CA THR A 240 20.18 11.54 14.07
C THR A 240 19.65 12.56 13.08
N GLY A 241 18.42 12.40 12.58
CA GLY A 241 17.81 13.20 11.51
C GLY A 241 18.47 13.03 10.13
N LYS A 242 19.51 12.20 10.02
CA LYS A 242 20.22 11.93 8.76
C LYS A 242 19.39 11.04 7.86
N LEU A 243 19.62 11.12 6.56
CA LEU A 243 19.06 10.15 5.60
C LEU A 243 19.51 8.75 5.99
N VAL A 244 18.60 7.79 5.86
CA VAL A 244 18.90 6.38 6.13
C VAL A 244 19.93 5.86 5.13
N GLY A 245 20.77 4.96 5.61
CA GLY A 245 21.81 4.33 4.83
C GLY A 245 21.31 3.08 4.08
N PRO A 246 22.24 2.34 3.48
CA PRO A 246 21.93 1.14 2.70
C PRO A 246 21.21 0.04 3.50
N GLY A 247 21.46 -0.06 4.80
CA GLY A 247 20.84 -1.05 5.69
C GLY A 247 19.33 -0.91 5.85
N PHE A 248 18.77 0.23 5.45
CA PHE A 248 17.33 0.46 5.46
C PHE A 248 16.56 -0.59 4.64
N GLU A 249 17.10 -1.07 3.53
CA GLU A 249 16.45 -2.06 2.66
C GLU A 249 16.10 -3.35 3.41
N VAL A 250 17.05 -3.88 4.17
CA VAL A 250 16.84 -5.10 4.96
C VAL A 250 16.01 -4.84 6.21
N LYS A 251 16.11 -3.65 6.80
CA LYS A 251 15.24 -3.22 7.91
C LYS A 251 13.78 -3.16 7.47
N ALA A 252 13.50 -2.54 6.32
CA ALA A 252 12.16 -2.48 5.75
C ALA A 252 11.58 -3.88 5.47
N TRP A 253 12.41 -4.81 4.97
CA TRP A 253 12.01 -6.20 4.78
C TRP A 253 11.64 -6.88 6.09
N LEU A 254 12.47 -6.79 7.15
CA LEU A 254 12.18 -7.37 8.47
C LEU A 254 10.88 -6.83 9.05
N VAL A 255 10.71 -5.50 9.05
CA VAL A 255 9.51 -4.85 9.56
C VAL A 255 8.28 -5.28 8.78
N GLY A 256 8.40 -5.37 7.46
CA GLY A 256 7.34 -5.85 6.59
C GLY A 256 6.93 -7.30 6.88
N ARG A 257 7.90 -8.17 7.18
CA ARG A 257 7.62 -9.56 7.57
C ARG A 257 6.86 -9.63 8.90
N ALA A 258 7.27 -8.85 9.89
CA ALA A 258 6.58 -8.79 11.16
C ALA A 258 5.16 -8.21 11.03
N ALA A 259 4.97 -7.17 10.23
CA ALA A 259 3.65 -6.61 9.94
C ALA A 259 2.73 -7.60 9.21
N HIS A 260 3.29 -8.38 8.27
CA HIS A 260 2.56 -9.46 7.61
C HIS A 260 2.06 -10.49 8.62
N ALA A 261 2.95 -10.98 9.46
CA ALA A 261 2.62 -11.98 10.48
C ALA A 261 1.57 -11.46 11.47
N GLU A 262 1.73 -10.21 11.95
CA GLU A 262 0.76 -9.56 12.83
C GLU A 262 -0.61 -9.43 12.16
N SER A 263 -0.67 -8.92 10.93
CA SER A 263 -1.91 -8.74 10.18
C SER A 263 -2.62 -10.08 9.94
N SER A 264 -1.87 -11.11 9.53
CA SER A 264 -2.41 -12.46 9.32
C SER A 264 -2.99 -13.05 10.61
N THR A 265 -2.29 -12.89 11.74
CA THR A 265 -2.75 -13.37 13.04
C THR A 265 -4.03 -12.67 13.49
N LEU A 266 -4.07 -11.33 13.37
CA LEU A 266 -5.25 -10.54 13.72
C LEU A 266 -6.46 -10.93 12.87
N LEU A 267 -6.25 -11.11 11.56
CA LEU A 267 -7.31 -11.50 10.65
C LEU A 267 -7.83 -12.90 10.96
N ARG A 268 -6.94 -13.88 11.19
CA ARG A 268 -7.31 -15.25 11.58
C ARG A 268 -8.11 -15.28 12.88
N THR A 269 -7.66 -14.56 13.90
CA THR A 269 -8.39 -14.47 15.18
C THR A 269 -9.78 -13.84 14.98
N ASN A 270 -9.89 -12.83 14.13
CA ASN A 270 -11.17 -12.23 13.78
C ASN A 270 -12.09 -13.21 13.04
N ARG A 271 -11.57 -13.96 12.07
CA ARG A 271 -12.33 -15.01 11.33
C ARG A 271 -12.86 -16.07 12.29
N GLU A 272 -12.04 -16.54 13.19
CA GLU A 272 -12.43 -17.52 14.20
C GLU A 272 -13.53 -17.00 15.14
N ALA A 273 -13.40 -15.74 15.59
CA ALA A 273 -14.42 -15.11 16.43
C ALA A 273 -15.75 -14.95 15.68
N ARG A 274 -15.74 -14.47 14.44
CA ARG A 274 -16.93 -14.32 13.60
C ARG A 274 -17.59 -15.65 13.31
N ALA A 275 -16.82 -16.70 13.03
CA ALA A 275 -17.36 -18.06 12.83
C ALA A 275 -18.04 -18.60 14.08
N LYS A 276 -17.49 -18.38 15.28
CA LYS A 276 -18.12 -18.76 16.57
C LYS A 276 -19.46 -18.06 16.79
N HIS A 277 -19.62 -16.85 16.25
CA HIS A 277 -20.89 -16.11 16.30
C HIS A 277 -21.82 -16.40 15.11
N ASN A 278 -21.46 -17.35 14.25
CA ASN A 278 -22.20 -17.69 13.03
C ASN A 278 -22.44 -16.50 12.11
N ASP A 279 -21.48 -15.58 12.01
CA ASP A 279 -21.57 -14.43 11.12
C ASP A 279 -21.70 -14.88 9.65
N PRO A 280 -22.72 -14.40 8.92
CA PRO A 280 -22.92 -14.78 7.53
C PRO A 280 -21.68 -14.46 6.66
N GLY A 281 -21.35 -15.40 5.76
CA GLY A 281 -20.23 -15.20 4.82
C GLY A 281 -18.84 -15.32 5.45
N THR A 282 -18.73 -15.91 6.65
CA THR A 282 -17.44 -16.24 7.27
C THR A 282 -17.24 -17.75 7.27
N PRO A 283 -16.64 -18.32 6.19
CA PRO A 283 -16.32 -19.75 6.18
C PRO A 283 -15.29 -20.07 7.25
N TRP A 284 -15.45 -21.25 7.89
CA TRP A 284 -14.49 -21.74 8.89
C TRP A 284 -14.35 -23.26 8.81
N PRO A 285 -13.15 -23.83 8.82
CA PRO A 285 -11.86 -23.14 8.80
C PRO A 285 -11.61 -22.38 7.49
N GLU A 286 -10.89 -21.24 7.57
CA GLU A 286 -10.55 -20.45 6.39
C GLU A 286 -9.31 -21.01 5.69
N PHE A 287 -9.46 -21.49 4.48
CA PHE A 287 -8.39 -22.17 3.75
C PHE A 287 -7.29 -21.23 3.25
N ALA A 288 -7.55 -19.94 3.13
CA ALA A 288 -6.51 -18.97 2.79
C ALA A 288 -5.46 -18.79 3.90
N ASP A 289 -5.75 -19.22 5.14
CA ASP A 289 -4.79 -19.22 6.25
C ASP A 289 -3.73 -20.33 6.11
N TRP A 290 -3.89 -21.23 5.14
CA TRP A 290 -3.05 -22.41 5.01
C TRP A 290 -2.17 -22.34 3.78
N SER A 291 -1.07 -23.09 3.79
CA SER A 291 -0.25 -23.23 2.60
C SER A 291 -1.06 -23.88 1.47
N CYS A 292 -1.05 -23.25 0.29
CA CYS A 292 -1.73 -23.77 -0.89
C CYS A 292 -1.31 -25.20 -1.23
N VAL A 293 -0.02 -25.52 -1.02
CA VAL A 293 0.52 -26.86 -1.26
C VAL A 293 -0.07 -27.92 -0.35
N SER A 294 -0.65 -27.53 0.80
CA SER A 294 -1.32 -28.49 1.70
C SER A 294 -2.53 -29.17 1.06
N CYS A 295 -3.15 -28.54 0.08
CA CYS A 295 -4.31 -29.05 -0.65
C CYS A 295 -4.06 -29.13 -2.16
N HIS A 296 -3.33 -28.18 -2.73
CA HIS A 296 -3.06 -28.08 -4.16
C HIS A 296 -1.66 -28.65 -4.48
N HIS A 297 -1.53 -29.97 -4.59
CA HIS A 297 -0.30 -30.67 -4.92
C HIS A 297 -0.62 -31.89 -5.77
N LYS A 298 0.41 -32.46 -6.41
CA LYS A 298 0.28 -33.75 -7.09
C LYS A 298 0.10 -34.86 -6.03
N LEU A 299 -0.78 -35.82 -6.31
CA LEU A 299 -1.00 -36.99 -5.47
C LEU A 299 0.15 -38.00 -5.71
N GLU A 300 1.26 -37.77 -5.02
CA GLU A 300 2.41 -38.68 -5.04
C GLU A 300 2.52 -39.39 -3.69
N SER A 301 2.90 -40.67 -3.69
CA SER A 301 2.99 -41.51 -2.48
C SER A 301 4.02 -41.03 -1.47
N SER A 302 4.97 -40.20 -1.90
CA SER A 302 6.03 -39.62 -1.06
C SER A 302 5.67 -38.28 -0.41
N PHE A 303 4.48 -37.73 -0.66
CA PHE A 303 4.09 -36.43 -0.13
C PHE A 303 3.69 -36.54 1.35
N SER A 304 4.57 -36.07 2.24
CA SER A 304 4.26 -35.94 3.67
C SER A 304 3.48 -34.64 3.90
N ARG A 305 2.21 -34.79 4.15
CA ARG A 305 1.27 -33.68 4.32
C ARG A 305 1.37 -33.07 5.73
N LYS A 306 1.85 -31.85 5.86
CA LYS A 306 1.67 -31.03 7.05
C LYS A 306 0.37 -30.24 6.91
N ILE A 307 -0.75 -30.81 7.34
CA ILE A 307 -2.04 -30.13 7.35
C ILE A 307 -2.08 -29.20 8.55
N GLY A 308 -2.63 -28.00 8.38
CA GLY A 308 -2.98 -27.11 9.47
C GLY A 308 -1.93 -26.08 9.87
N THR A 309 -0.79 -26.01 9.17
CA THR A 309 0.17 -24.92 9.40
C THR A 309 -0.23 -23.72 8.55
N PRO A 310 -0.51 -22.55 9.16
CA PRO A 310 -0.79 -21.32 8.39
C PRO A 310 0.33 -20.98 7.42
N THR A 311 -0.02 -20.42 6.27
CA THR A 311 0.92 -20.11 5.17
C THR A 311 2.09 -19.28 5.63
N TRP A 312 1.85 -18.30 6.49
CA TRP A 312 2.86 -17.39 7.00
C TRP A 312 3.77 -18.03 8.09
N GLU A 313 3.30 -19.06 8.81
CA GLU A 313 4.12 -19.85 9.75
C GLU A 313 4.93 -20.92 9.03
N ALA A 314 4.36 -21.52 7.95
CA ALA A 314 5.00 -22.64 7.26
C ALA A 314 6.21 -22.21 6.43
N THR A 315 6.31 -20.96 6.05
CA THR A 315 7.21 -20.52 4.98
C THR A 315 8.45 -19.80 5.46
N TRP A 316 8.47 -19.32 6.72
CA TRP A 316 9.62 -18.58 7.23
C TRP A 316 9.73 -18.63 8.76
N PRO A 317 10.96 -18.67 9.31
CA PRO A 317 11.19 -18.80 10.75
C PRO A 317 10.97 -17.47 11.51
N PHE A 318 9.81 -16.86 11.38
CA PHE A 318 9.35 -15.87 12.34
C PHE A 318 8.59 -16.62 13.42
N GLU A 319 9.25 -16.83 14.53
CA GLU A 319 8.73 -17.64 15.64
C GLU A 319 7.59 -16.96 16.38
N ASP A 320 7.42 -15.65 16.21
CA ASP A 320 6.40 -14.88 16.90
C ASP A 320 5.79 -13.80 15.99
N SER A 321 4.49 -13.86 15.84
CA SER A 321 3.67 -12.97 15.02
C SER A 321 3.11 -11.78 15.80
N SER A 322 3.67 -11.47 16.96
CA SER A 322 3.14 -10.43 17.84
C SER A 322 3.53 -9.01 17.39
N LYS A 323 2.72 -8.03 17.80
CA LYS A 323 3.02 -6.60 17.69
C LYS A 323 4.42 -6.26 18.26
N ALA A 324 4.90 -7.00 19.24
CA ALA A 324 6.21 -6.82 19.84
C ALA A 324 7.35 -6.97 18.84
N TYR A 325 7.26 -7.92 17.87
CA TYR A 325 8.30 -8.07 16.84
C TYR A 325 8.33 -6.91 15.86
N ARG A 326 7.19 -6.43 15.43
CA ARG A 326 7.11 -5.25 14.56
C ARG A 326 7.74 -4.03 15.22
N SER A 327 7.40 -3.77 16.48
CA SER A 327 7.99 -2.67 17.25
C SER A 327 9.50 -2.88 17.47
N LYS A 328 9.93 -4.10 17.79
CA LYS A 328 11.34 -4.46 17.95
C LYS A 328 12.14 -4.18 16.67
N TYR A 329 11.66 -4.65 15.52
CA TYR A 329 12.38 -4.46 14.26
C TYR A 329 12.36 -3.01 13.78
N SER A 330 11.29 -2.27 14.05
CA SER A 330 11.25 -0.82 13.78
C SER A 330 12.27 -0.04 14.59
N ALA A 331 12.60 -0.49 15.80
CA ALA A 331 13.55 0.15 16.69
C ALA A 331 15.03 -0.16 16.37
N LEU A 332 15.33 -1.25 15.61
CA LEU A 332 16.69 -1.62 15.26
C LEU A 332 17.40 -0.49 14.50
N ASP A 333 18.69 -0.30 14.76
CA ASP A 333 19.53 0.43 13.82
C ASP A 333 19.80 -0.40 12.54
N GLU A 334 20.46 0.20 11.55
CA GLU A 334 20.69 -0.47 10.26
C GLU A 334 21.66 -1.65 10.37
N ASN A 335 22.66 -1.62 11.26
CA ASN A 335 23.62 -2.70 11.45
C ASN A 335 22.97 -3.88 12.19
N GLU A 336 22.19 -3.58 13.22
CA GLU A 336 21.39 -4.58 13.93
C GLU A 336 20.40 -5.26 12.98
N ALA A 337 19.67 -4.48 12.18
CA ALA A 337 18.75 -5.00 11.18
C ALA A 337 19.46 -5.90 10.16
N ARG A 338 20.65 -5.50 9.71
CA ARG A 338 21.49 -6.30 8.82
C ARG A 338 21.86 -7.64 9.46
N SER A 339 22.29 -7.63 10.72
CA SER A 339 22.65 -8.85 11.45
C SER A 339 21.48 -9.80 11.60
N VAL A 340 20.32 -9.29 12.02
CA VAL A 340 19.08 -10.06 12.18
C VAL A 340 18.61 -10.62 10.84
N ALA A 341 18.60 -9.81 9.78
CA ALA A 341 18.19 -10.26 8.45
C ALA A 341 19.10 -11.37 7.91
N ALA A 342 20.43 -11.22 8.05
CA ALA A 342 21.39 -12.25 7.63
C ALA A 342 21.16 -13.57 8.38
N GLY A 343 20.95 -13.51 9.69
CA GLY A 343 20.60 -14.67 10.52
C GLY A 343 19.33 -15.37 10.01
N SER A 344 18.26 -14.60 9.84
CA SER A 344 16.97 -15.09 9.37
C SER A 344 17.07 -15.72 7.97
N ILE A 345 17.73 -15.08 7.02
CA ILE A 345 17.89 -15.57 5.65
C ILE A 345 18.72 -16.88 5.64
N LYS A 346 19.79 -16.97 6.43
CA LYS A 346 20.65 -18.15 6.48
C LYS A 346 19.98 -19.41 7.04
N THR A 347 18.94 -19.26 7.85
CA THR A 347 18.20 -20.41 8.41
C THR A 347 17.27 -21.08 7.41
N ALA A 348 17.03 -20.47 6.25
CA ALA A 348 16.13 -21.02 5.24
C ALA A 348 16.63 -22.34 4.66
N ASN A 349 15.82 -23.40 4.80
CA ASN A 349 16.08 -24.68 4.14
C ASN A 349 15.40 -24.70 2.77
N VAL A 350 16.14 -24.34 1.72
CA VAL A 350 15.62 -24.23 0.34
C VAL A 350 14.96 -25.53 -0.14
N ASN A 351 15.41 -26.69 0.34
CA ASN A 351 14.90 -27.98 -0.13
C ASN A 351 13.46 -28.25 0.34
N THR A 352 13.05 -27.64 1.46
CA THR A 352 11.71 -27.84 2.07
C THR A 352 10.74 -26.69 1.79
N LEU A 353 11.18 -25.60 1.14
CA LEU A 353 10.30 -24.48 0.83
C LEU A 353 9.27 -24.86 -0.24
N ASP A 354 8.03 -24.48 -0.03
CA ASP A 354 7.02 -24.38 -1.06
C ASP A 354 7.20 -23.09 -1.88
N HIS A 355 6.30 -22.84 -2.82
CA HIS A 355 6.37 -21.64 -3.68
C HIS A 355 6.32 -20.35 -2.88
N ASP A 356 5.50 -20.28 -1.84
CA ASP A 356 5.36 -19.08 -1.01
C ASP A 356 6.62 -18.81 -0.20
N GLY A 357 7.18 -19.84 0.42
CA GLY A 357 8.45 -19.76 1.15
C GLY A 357 9.60 -19.36 0.26
N ALA A 358 9.67 -19.91 -0.95
CA ALA A 358 10.68 -19.55 -1.94
C ALA A 358 10.53 -18.09 -2.40
N THR A 359 9.29 -17.61 -2.60
CA THR A 359 9.01 -16.21 -2.95
C THR A 359 9.42 -15.26 -1.82
N GLN A 360 9.13 -15.61 -0.58
CA GLN A 360 9.52 -14.80 0.57
C GLN A 360 11.03 -14.78 0.79
N LEU A 361 11.71 -15.92 0.61
CA LEU A 361 13.17 -15.97 0.62
C LEU A 361 13.76 -15.09 -0.48
N PHE A 362 13.19 -15.13 -1.69
CA PHE A 362 13.58 -14.25 -2.79
C PHE A 362 13.50 -12.77 -2.40
N HIS A 363 12.42 -12.34 -1.75
CA HIS A 363 12.28 -10.95 -1.32
C HIS A 363 13.33 -10.54 -0.29
N GLY A 364 13.64 -11.42 0.67
CA GLY A 364 14.73 -11.18 1.63
C GLY A 364 16.10 -11.05 0.95
N LEU A 365 16.40 -11.95 0.04
CA LEU A 365 17.62 -11.90 -0.75
C LEU A 365 17.69 -10.66 -1.65
N ALA A 366 16.55 -10.24 -2.23
CA ALA A 366 16.47 -9.03 -3.04
C ALA A 366 16.68 -7.75 -2.20
N ALA A 367 16.14 -7.69 -0.98
CA ALA A 367 16.42 -6.59 -0.06
C ALA A 367 17.91 -6.54 0.32
N TRP A 368 18.52 -7.70 0.56
CA TRP A 368 19.94 -7.83 0.84
C TRP A 368 20.80 -7.37 -0.35
N GLU A 369 20.46 -7.78 -1.57
CA GLU A 369 21.18 -7.37 -2.78
C GLU A 369 21.07 -5.86 -3.01
N ARG A 370 19.89 -5.25 -2.81
CA ARG A 370 19.74 -3.80 -2.91
C ARG A 370 20.61 -3.05 -1.92
N MET A 371 20.71 -3.56 -0.70
CA MET A 371 21.64 -3.01 0.29
C MET A 371 23.09 -3.09 -0.20
N ARG A 372 23.51 -4.26 -0.72
CA ARG A 372 24.84 -4.43 -1.27
C ARG A 372 25.13 -3.51 -2.45
N MET A 373 24.18 -3.41 -3.39
CA MET A 373 24.29 -2.49 -4.53
C MET A 373 24.57 -1.05 -4.07
N LYS A 374 23.84 -0.57 -3.08
CA LYS A 374 24.06 0.77 -2.50
C LYS A 374 25.44 0.91 -1.86
N LEU A 375 25.92 -0.11 -1.14
CA LEU A 375 27.25 -0.14 -0.52
C LEU A 375 28.38 -0.18 -1.56
N GLU A 376 28.18 -0.90 -2.65
CA GLU A 376 29.16 -1.14 -3.71
C GLU A 376 29.07 -0.11 -4.87
N GLY A 377 28.10 0.82 -4.82
CA GLY A 377 27.86 1.79 -5.89
C GLY A 377 27.40 1.16 -7.21
N ARG A 378 26.79 -0.03 -7.15
CA ARG A 378 26.26 -0.73 -8.32
C ARG A 378 24.82 -0.27 -8.64
N THR A 379 24.51 -0.17 -9.91
CA THR A 379 23.16 0.19 -10.40
C THR A 379 22.33 -1.03 -10.80
N GLU A 380 23.00 -2.15 -11.13
CA GLU A 380 22.32 -3.36 -11.61
C GLU A 380 22.49 -4.52 -10.62
N PRO A 381 21.40 -5.26 -10.35
CA PRO A 381 21.46 -6.46 -9.52
C PRO A 381 22.21 -7.60 -10.25
N ASP A 382 22.61 -8.61 -9.49
CA ASP A 382 23.10 -9.85 -10.06
C ASP A 382 22.05 -10.49 -10.99
N ALA A 383 22.49 -10.91 -12.20
CA ALA A 383 21.60 -11.47 -13.21
C ALA A 383 20.77 -12.68 -12.71
N THR A 384 21.24 -13.38 -11.69
CA THR A 384 20.53 -14.50 -11.06
C THR A 384 19.19 -14.05 -10.48
N PHE A 385 19.06 -12.79 -10.00
CA PHE A 385 17.80 -12.27 -9.47
C PHE A 385 16.72 -12.15 -10.54
N ALA A 386 17.06 -11.70 -11.75
CA ALA A 386 16.12 -11.60 -12.86
C ALA A 386 15.59 -12.98 -13.29
N LEU A 387 16.49 -13.97 -13.35
CA LEU A 387 16.15 -15.35 -13.67
C LEU A 387 15.28 -15.98 -12.58
N LEU A 388 15.63 -15.76 -11.32
CA LEU A 388 14.87 -16.28 -10.18
C LEU A 388 13.47 -15.64 -10.12
N ALA A 389 13.34 -14.34 -10.30
CA ALA A 389 12.05 -13.66 -10.38
C ALA A 389 11.16 -14.28 -11.48
N LYS A 390 11.72 -14.52 -12.67
CA LYS A 390 11.02 -15.19 -13.78
C LYS A 390 10.56 -16.60 -13.41
N ASN A 391 11.38 -17.37 -12.70
CA ASN A 391 11.08 -18.74 -12.30
C ASN A 391 10.09 -18.83 -11.14
N LEU A 392 9.99 -17.79 -10.31
CA LEU A 392 9.02 -17.68 -9.21
C LEU A 392 7.73 -16.96 -9.63
N THR A 393 7.69 -16.31 -10.81
CA THR A 393 6.46 -15.68 -11.28
C THR A 393 5.47 -16.75 -11.71
N THR A 394 4.38 -16.89 -11.00
CA THR A 394 3.25 -17.72 -11.42
C THR A 394 2.45 -17.01 -12.49
N ARG A 395 2.03 -17.73 -13.53
CA ARG A 395 1.05 -17.20 -14.49
C ARG A 395 -0.29 -17.04 -13.77
N ARG A 396 -1.00 -15.94 -14.02
CA ARG A 396 -2.36 -15.72 -13.50
C ARG A 396 -3.22 -16.97 -13.78
N GLY A 397 -3.82 -17.54 -12.74
CA GLY A 397 -4.69 -18.71 -12.84
C GLY A 397 -3.98 -20.06 -12.79
N ASN A 398 -2.67 -20.13 -12.65
CA ASN A 398 -1.94 -21.37 -12.41
C ASN A 398 -1.53 -21.46 -10.94
N LEU A 399 -2.15 -22.37 -10.19
CA LEU A 399 -1.80 -22.73 -8.82
C LEU A 399 -0.56 -23.67 -8.83
N ASP A 400 0.53 -23.24 -9.47
CA ASP A 400 1.78 -23.97 -9.34
C ASP A 400 2.37 -23.73 -7.96
N THR A 401 2.14 -24.67 -7.07
CA THR A 401 2.60 -24.62 -5.68
C THR A 401 4.01 -25.19 -5.52
N THR A 402 4.58 -25.70 -6.59
CA THR A 402 5.89 -26.32 -6.58
C THR A 402 6.99 -25.33 -6.98
N VAL A 403 8.12 -25.40 -6.30
CA VAL A 403 9.33 -24.64 -6.67
C VAL A 403 10.09 -25.42 -7.73
N LYS A 404 10.27 -24.82 -8.89
CA LYS A 404 11.07 -25.43 -9.97
C LYS A 404 12.50 -25.73 -9.52
N PRO A 405 13.11 -26.81 -9.99
CA PRO A 405 14.51 -27.15 -9.65
C PRO A 405 15.47 -25.97 -9.90
N GLU A 406 15.33 -25.28 -11.03
CA GLU A 406 16.17 -24.14 -11.41
C GLU A 406 16.04 -22.98 -10.40
N ALA A 407 14.85 -22.72 -9.89
CA ALA A 407 14.63 -21.71 -8.85
C ALA A 407 15.28 -22.11 -7.53
N ARG A 408 15.24 -23.40 -7.16
CA ARG A 408 15.94 -23.93 -5.96
C ARG A 408 17.44 -23.74 -6.06
N ASP A 409 18.03 -24.06 -7.22
CA ASP A 409 19.47 -23.93 -7.43
C ASP A 409 19.91 -22.45 -7.41
N GLN A 410 19.10 -21.55 -8.00
CA GLN A 410 19.33 -20.11 -7.92
C GLN A 410 19.24 -19.59 -6.49
N LEU A 411 18.25 -20.03 -5.69
CA LEU A 411 18.16 -19.69 -4.28
C LEU A 411 19.36 -20.15 -3.47
N LYS A 412 19.83 -21.38 -3.68
CA LYS A 412 21.05 -21.92 -3.03
C LYS A 412 22.28 -21.10 -3.39
N LEU A 413 22.42 -20.75 -4.68
CA LEU A 413 23.52 -19.93 -5.16
C LEU A 413 23.53 -18.54 -4.47
N LEU A 414 22.38 -17.87 -4.41
CA LEU A 414 22.27 -16.57 -3.78
C LEU A 414 22.48 -16.64 -2.25
N LEU A 415 21.99 -17.68 -1.58
CA LEU A 415 22.26 -17.91 -0.15
C LEU A 415 23.75 -18.09 0.13
N GLY A 416 24.46 -18.81 -0.72
CA GLY A 416 25.92 -19.00 -0.60
C GLY A 416 26.74 -17.70 -0.70
N ARG A 417 26.16 -16.64 -1.25
CA ARG A 417 26.78 -15.31 -1.38
C ARG A 417 26.47 -14.36 -0.21
N LEU A 418 25.68 -14.78 0.75
CA LEU A 418 25.43 -14.03 1.99
C LEU A 418 26.67 -14.13 2.91
N LYS A 419 27.67 -13.35 2.62
CA LYS A 419 28.87 -13.21 3.45
C LYS A 419 28.84 -11.90 4.22
#